data_dde5bc73b022d69a187500015b3d0c7c
#
_entry.id   dde5bc73b022d69a187500015b3d0c7c
#
_cell.length_a   1.000
_cell.length_b   1.000
_cell.length_c   1.000
_cell.angle_alpha   90.00
_cell.angle_beta   90.00
_cell.angle_gamma   90.00
#
_symmetry.space_group_name_H-M   'P 1'
#
loop_
_entity.id
_entity.type
_entity.pdbx_description
1 polymer ?
#
loop_
_entity_poly.entity_id
_entity_poly.type
_entity_poly.pdbx_seq_one_letter_code
_entity_poly.pdbx_strand_id
1 'polypeptide(L)'
;MKNIIFIPLMIISLTFISFNKLYPLNQDEETFLDAAIFGDEDVIKAIIAKNINVNIQDDVGNTALILACMEGHIQVVELLIKANADKSIVNKHGNDALYYARRNNYNDIIKMLE
;
A
#
# COMPACT_ATOMS: atom_id res chain seq x y z
N MET A 1 32.30 -18.17 2.87
CA MET A 1 32.52 -16.79 3.34
C MET A 1 31.22 -16.08 3.51
N LYS A 2 31.00 -15.60 4.69
CA LYS A 2 29.73 -14.97 5.05
C LYS A 2 29.81 -13.50 4.68
N ASN A 3 29.15 -13.09 3.63
CA ASN A 3 28.90 -11.68 3.38
C ASN A 3 27.80 -11.19 4.33
N ILE A 4 28.19 -10.87 5.53
CA ILE A 4 27.30 -10.16 6.43
C ILE A 4 27.39 -8.69 6.03
N ILE A 5 26.38 -8.21 5.34
CA ILE A 5 26.22 -6.78 5.12
C ILE A 5 25.80 -6.20 6.46
N PHE A 6 26.76 -5.70 7.21
CA PHE A 6 26.52 -4.94 8.43
C PHE A 6 26.13 -3.52 8.01
N ILE A 7 24.85 -3.18 8.13
CA ILE A 7 24.40 -1.81 7.95
C ILE A 7 24.45 -1.16 9.33
N PRO A 8 25.36 -0.18 9.58
CA PRO A 8 25.40 0.50 10.87
C PRO A 8 24.07 1.21 11.13
N LEU A 9 23.58 1.10 12.37
CA LEU A 9 22.35 1.77 12.81
C LEU A 9 22.29 3.27 12.46
N MET A 10 23.44 3.93 12.36
CA MET A 10 23.53 5.35 11.99
C MET A 10 23.11 5.64 10.54
N ILE A 11 23.20 4.67 9.64
CA ILE A 11 22.75 4.83 8.24
C ILE A 11 21.24 4.65 8.14
N ILE A 12 20.65 3.88 9.03
CA ILE A 12 19.19 3.66 9.08
C ILE A 12 18.45 4.92 9.54
N SER A 13 19.05 5.75 10.42
CA SER A 13 18.44 6.98 10.91
C SER A 13 18.53 8.15 9.92
N LEU A 14 19.49 8.10 8.99
CA LEU A 14 19.75 9.21 8.05
C LEU A 14 18.96 9.08 6.74
N THR A 15 18.35 7.92 6.44
CA THR A 15 17.81 7.69 5.11
C THR A 15 16.62 6.75 5.11
N PHE A 16 15.52 7.19 5.72
CA PHE A 16 14.22 6.53 5.50
C PHE A 16 13.88 6.48 3.99
N ILE A 17 14.34 7.47 3.23
CA ILE A 17 14.22 7.55 1.76
C ILE A 17 15.13 6.52 1.06
N SER A 18 16.30 6.21 1.61
CA SER A 18 17.23 5.22 1.07
C SER A 18 16.85 3.79 1.42
N PHE A 19 16.02 3.59 2.45
CA PHE A 19 15.59 2.26 2.87
C PHE A 19 14.74 1.59 1.78
N ASN A 20 13.79 2.32 1.21
CA ASN A 20 12.97 1.81 0.10
C ASN A 20 13.80 1.56 -1.17
N LYS A 21 14.90 2.29 -1.35
CA LYS A 21 15.80 2.09 -2.49
C LYS A 21 16.73 0.88 -2.31
N LEU A 22 17.06 0.53 -1.05
CA LEU A 22 17.88 -0.63 -0.71
C LEU A 22 17.08 -1.95 -0.66
N TYR A 23 15.78 -1.85 -0.38
CA TYR A 23 14.87 -2.98 -0.27
C TYR A 23 13.66 -2.72 -1.15
N PRO A 24 13.83 -2.86 -2.47
CA PRO A 24 12.71 -2.70 -3.39
C PRO A 24 11.62 -3.72 -3.04
N LEU A 25 10.41 -3.37 -3.37
CA LEU A 25 9.28 -4.29 -3.25
C LEU A 25 9.61 -5.59 -4.00
N ASN A 26 9.21 -6.71 -3.42
CA ASN A 26 9.30 -7.98 -4.13
C ASN A 26 8.19 -8.09 -5.19
N GLN A 27 8.27 -9.10 -6.04
CA GLN A 27 7.34 -9.27 -7.15
C GLN A 27 5.86 -9.34 -6.70
N ASP A 28 5.57 -10.00 -5.60
CA ASP A 28 4.20 -10.10 -5.08
C ASP A 28 3.70 -8.76 -4.55
N GLU A 29 4.57 -7.98 -3.92
CA GLU A 29 4.24 -6.64 -3.42
C GLU A 29 3.97 -5.65 -4.56
N GLU A 30 4.80 -5.66 -5.59
CA GLU A 30 4.56 -4.85 -6.80
C GLU A 30 3.26 -5.25 -7.48
N THR A 31 3.03 -6.54 -7.68
CA THR A 31 1.82 -7.06 -8.30
C THR A 31 0.58 -6.70 -7.48
N PHE A 32 0.68 -6.71 -6.15
CA PHE A 32 -0.41 -6.33 -5.25
C PHE A 32 -0.81 -4.86 -5.41
N LEU A 33 0.18 -3.97 -5.46
CA LEU A 33 -0.08 -2.53 -5.66
C LEU A 33 -0.64 -2.24 -7.06
N ASP A 34 -0.10 -2.90 -8.09
CA ASP A 34 -0.62 -2.78 -9.46
C ASP A 34 -2.07 -3.27 -9.55
N ALA A 35 -2.39 -4.40 -8.93
CA ALA A 35 -3.75 -4.91 -8.87
C ALA A 35 -4.73 -3.94 -8.21
N ALA A 36 -4.28 -3.18 -7.21
CA ALA A 36 -5.08 -2.13 -6.58
C ALA A 36 -5.32 -0.94 -7.53
N ILE A 37 -4.34 -0.60 -8.37
CA ILE A 37 -4.49 0.45 -9.38
C ILE A 37 -5.49 0.03 -10.47
N PHE A 38 -5.39 -1.21 -10.93
CA PHE A 38 -6.22 -1.71 -12.05
C PHE A 38 -7.57 -2.31 -11.61
N GLY A 39 -7.78 -2.49 -10.32
CA GLY A 39 -9.01 -3.07 -9.79
C GLY A 39 -9.12 -4.58 -9.98
N ASP A 40 -7.99 -5.29 -10.03
CA ASP A 40 -7.96 -6.73 -10.23
C ASP A 40 -8.23 -7.48 -8.93
N GLU A 41 -9.51 -7.77 -8.69
CA GLU A 41 -9.97 -8.44 -7.47
C GLU A 41 -9.36 -9.83 -7.27
N ASP A 42 -9.22 -10.60 -8.35
CA ASP A 42 -8.73 -11.98 -8.26
C ASP A 42 -7.26 -12.00 -7.84
N VAL A 43 -6.46 -11.09 -8.39
CA VAL A 43 -5.05 -10.93 -7.99
C VAL A 43 -4.96 -10.44 -6.54
N ILE A 44 -5.77 -9.48 -6.14
CA ILE A 44 -5.83 -9.01 -4.74
C ILE A 44 -6.13 -10.18 -3.78
N LYS A 45 -7.16 -10.98 -4.08
CA LYS A 45 -7.52 -12.17 -3.27
C LYS A 45 -6.37 -13.18 -3.18
N ALA A 46 -5.76 -13.48 -4.33
CA ALA A 46 -4.67 -14.46 -4.41
C ALA A 46 -3.45 -14.04 -3.59
N ILE A 47 -3.10 -12.75 -3.63
CA ILE A 47 -1.93 -12.25 -2.91
C ILE A 47 -2.21 -12.09 -1.42
N ILE A 48 -3.40 -11.66 -1.01
CA ILE A 48 -3.82 -11.65 0.40
C ILE A 48 -3.72 -13.06 1.01
N ALA A 49 -4.08 -14.09 0.25
CA ALA A 49 -3.98 -15.49 0.69
C ALA A 49 -2.55 -15.94 0.99
N LYS A 50 -1.54 -15.26 0.47
CA LYS A 50 -0.11 -15.51 0.77
C LYS A 50 0.37 -14.85 2.08
N ASN A 51 -0.51 -14.23 2.85
CA ASN A 51 -0.15 -13.50 4.08
C ASN A 51 0.82 -12.34 3.86
N ILE A 52 0.70 -11.64 2.76
CA ILE A 52 1.46 -10.41 2.50
C ILE A 52 1.11 -9.33 3.54
N ASN A 53 2.05 -8.43 3.81
CA ASN A 53 1.72 -7.20 4.52
C ASN A 53 0.87 -6.30 3.61
N VAL A 54 -0.43 -6.19 3.90
CA VAL A 54 -1.37 -5.40 3.09
C VAL A 54 -1.10 -3.89 3.17
N ASN A 55 -0.30 -3.44 4.12
CA ASN A 55 0.02 -2.02 4.35
C ASN A 55 1.35 -1.59 3.71
N ILE A 56 1.91 -2.38 2.83
CA ILE A 56 3.10 -1.98 2.07
C ILE A 56 2.84 -0.70 1.30
N GLN A 57 3.89 0.09 1.13
CA GLN A 57 3.82 1.39 0.48
C GLN A 57 4.75 1.43 -0.73
N ASP A 58 4.29 2.07 -1.80
CA ASP A 58 5.14 2.38 -2.95
C ASP A 58 6.13 3.54 -2.64
N ASP A 59 6.88 3.97 -3.64
CA ASP A 59 7.88 5.05 -3.49
C ASP A 59 7.26 6.41 -3.11
N VAL A 60 5.98 6.60 -3.36
CA VAL A 60 5.23 7.82 -2.99
C VAL A 60 4.56 7.67 -1.63
N GLY A 61 4.64 6.49 -1.03
CA GLY A 61 4.02 6.16 0.24
C GLY A 61 2.56 5.71 0.12
N ASN A 62 2.09 5.39 -1.08
CA ASN A 62 0.74 4.89 -1.29
C ASN A 62 0.63 3.42 -0.90
N THR A 63 -0.37 3.08 -0.11
CA THR A 63 -0.80 1.70 0.13
C THR A 63 -1.75 1.23 -0.97
N ALA A 64 -2.00 -0.08 -1.06
CA ALA A 64 -3.03 -0.60 -1.95
C ALA A 64 -4.41 0.05 -1.69
N LEU A 65 -4.74 0.30 -0.42
CA LEU A 65 -6.00 0.98 -0.06
C LEU A 65 -6.05 2.41 -0.62
N ILE A 66 -4.97 3.17 -0.49
CA ILE A 66 -4.89 4.53 -1.06
C ILE A 66 -5.05 4.47 -2.58
N LEU A 67 -4.33 3.57 -3.26
CA LEU A 67 -4.39 3.42 -4.72
C LEU A 67 -5.79 3.04 -5.19
N ALA A 68 -6.42 2.06 -4.54
CA ALA A 68 -7.78 1.66 -4.88
C ALA A 68 -8.80 2.79 -4.67
N CYS A 69 -8.61 3.62 -3.64
CA CYS A 69 -9.46 4.79 -3.40
C CYS A 69 -9.21 5.93 -4.40
N MET A 70 -7.99 6.08 -4.89
CA MET A 70 -7.67 7.04 -5.96
C MET A 70 -8.41 6.69 -7.25
N GLU A 71 -8.46 5.40 -7.58
CA GLU A 71 -9.04 4.90 -8.83
C GLU A 71 -10.53 4.52 -8.71
N GLY A 72 -11.08 4.48 -7.49
CA GLY A 72 -12.49 4.19 -7.27
C GLY A 72 -12.88 2.72 -7.35
N HIS A 73 -11.96 1.81 -7.09
CA HIS A 73 -12.19 0.37 -7.13
C HIS A 73 -12.84 -0.15 -5.85
N ILE A 74 -14.15 -0.05 -5.79
CA ILE A 74 -14.97 -0.33 -4.60
C ILE A 74 -14.76 -1.74 -4.05
N GLN A 75 -14.72 -2.76 -4.93
CA GLN A 75 -14.56 -4.15 -4.54
C GLN A 75 -13.17 -4.42 -3.97
N VAL A 76 -12.14 -3.80 -4.54
CA VAL A 76 -10.78 -3.88 -4.01
C VAL A 76 -10.69 -3.22 -2.64
N VAL A 77 -11.30 -2.04 -2.47
CA VAL A 77 -11.39 -1.36 -1.16
C VAL A 77 -12.04 -2.27 -0.12
N GLU A 78 -13.15 -2.91 -0.48
CA GLU A 78 -13.85 -3.84 0.42
C GLU A 78 -12.96 -5.02 0.83
N LEU A 79 -12.26 -5.64 -0.13
CA LEU A 79 -11.33 -6.74 0.13
C LEU A 79 -10.19 -6.32 1.06
N LEU A 80 -9.64 -5.13 0.86
CA LEU A 80 -8.55 -4.60 1.68
C LEU A 80 -9.00 -4.28 3.10
N ILE A 81 -10.19 -3.72 3.28
CA ILE A 81 -10.77 -3.48 4.60
C ILE A 81 -11.02 -4.80 5.35
N LYS A 82 -11.54 -5.81 4.67
CA LYS A 82 -11.71 -7.17 5.24
C LYS A 82 -10.39 -7.81 5.64
N ALA A 83 -9.30 -7.48 4.95
CA ALA A 83 -7.94 -7.91 5.26
C ALA A 83 -7.24 -7.03 6.33
N ASN A 84 -7.99 -6.17 7.01
CA ASN A 84 -7.51 -5.26 8.06
C ASN A 84 -6.47 -4.23 7.57
N ALA A 85 -6.60 -3.73 6.35
CA ALA A 85 -5.77 -2.63 5.88
C ALA A 85 -5.90 -1.41 6.81
N ASP A 86 -4.78 -0.80 7.13
CA ASP A 86 -4.74 0.39 7.98
C ASP A 86 -5.19 1.63 7.20
N LYS A 87 -6.37 2.14 7.56
CA LYS A 87 -6.98 3.31 6.92
C LYS A 87 -6.30 4.63 7.27
N SER A 88 -5.46 4.65 8.31
CA SER A 88 -4.83 5.87 8.81
C SER A 88 -3.49 6.20 8.15
N ILE A 89 -2.92 5.29 7.36
CA ILE A 89 -1.65 5.52 6.68
C ILE A 89 -1.78 6.66 5.68
N VAL A 90 -0.83 7.58 5.71
CA VAL A 90 -0.73 8.68 4.77
C VAL A 90 0.46 8.50 3.83
N ASN A 91 0.34 8.99 2.60
CA ASN A 91 1.44 9.04 1.66
C ASN A 91 2.38 10.23 1.92
N LYS A 92 3.37 10.43 1.07
CA LYS A 92 4.33 11.56 1.17
C LYS A 92 3.68 12.94 1.04
N HIS A 93 2.46 13.01 0.51
CA HIS A 93 1.67 14.24 0.42
C HIS A 93 0.82 14.50 1.69
N GLY A 94 0.89 13.60 2.68
CA GLY A 94 0.08 13.68 3.89
C GLY A 94 -1.38 13.28 3.70
N ASN A 95 -1.71 12.54 2.64
CA ASN A 95 -3.08 12.16 2.28
C ASN A 95 -3.31 10.67 2.54
N ASP A 96 -4.43 10.36 3.17
CA ASP A 96 -4.91 9.01 3.41
C ASP A 96 -5.92 8.56 2.32
N ALA A 97 -6.41 7.33 2.44
CA ALA A 97 -7.39 6.77 1.53
C ALA A 97 -8.70 7.60 1.49
N LEU A 98 -9.17 8.03 2.65
CA LEU A 98 -10.41 8.82 2.76
C LEU A 98 -10.30 10.17 2.04
N TYR A 99 -9.13 10.81 2.07
CA TYR A 99 -8.88 12.04 1.33
C TYR A 99 -9.17 11.87 -0.16
N TYR A 100 -8.63 10.80 -0.78
CA TYR A 100 -8.81 10.56 -2.21
C TYR A 100 -10.25 10.17 -2.56
N ALA A 101 -10.90 9.36 -1.73
CA ALA A 101 -12.30 9.00 -1.91
C ALA A 101 -13.20 10.24 -1.87
N ARG A 102 -12.97 11.18 -0.94
CA ARG A 102 -13.71 12.44 -0.86
C ARG A 102 -13.42 13.36 -2.03
N ARG A 103 -12.17 13.51 -2.40
CA ARG A 103 -11.74 14.34 -3.54
C ARG A 103 -12.44 13.95 -4.83
N ASN A 104 -12.64 12.65 -5.03
CA ASN A 104 -13.24 12.10 -6.24
C ASN A 104 -14.75 11.82 -6.10
N ASN A 105 -15.35 12.14 -4.96
CA ASN A 105 -16.77 11.94 -4.67
C ASN A 105 -17.23 10.47 -4.75
N TYR A 106 -16.37 9.54 -4.36
CA TYR A 106 -16.71 8.12 -4.30
C TYR A 106 -17.49 7.81 -3.02
N ASN A 107 -18.78 8.12 -3.01
CA ASN A 107 -19.63 8.09 -1.82
C ASN A 107 -19.70 6.72 -1.14
N ASP A 108 -19.73 5.64 -1.91
CA ASP A 108 -19.78 4.28 -1.35
C ASP A 108 -18.47 3.92 -0.65
N ILE A 109 -17.33 4.32 -1.23
CA ILE A 109 -16.02 4.14 -0.60
C ILE A 109 -15.90 4.99 0.66
N ILE A 110 -16.37 6.23 0.64
CA ILE A 110 -16.37 7.12 1.80
C ILE A 110 -17.10 6.46 2.98
N LYS A 111 -18.27 5.88 2.73
CA LYS A 111 -19.05 5.16 3.76
C LYS A 111 -18.30 3.98 4.35
N MET A 112 -17.55 3.23 3.54
CA MET A 112 -16.75 2.12 4.04
C MET A 112 -15.56 2.55 4.89
N LEU A 113 -15.00 3.74 4.63
CA LEU A 113 -13.82 4.26 5.33
C LEU A 113 -14.15 5.03 6.62
N GLU A 114 -15.34 5.51 6.74
CA GLU A 114 -15.81 6.25 7.93
C GLU A 114 -16.18 5.41 9.17
#